data_de6d43877b60123d0c5ed14a202a88ab
#
_entry.id   de6d43877b60123d0c5ed14a202a88ab
#
_cell.length_a   1.000
_cell.length_b   1.000
_cell.length_c   1.000
_cell.angle_alpha   90.00
_cell.angle_beta   90.00
_cell.angle_gamma   90.00
#
_symmetry.space_group_name_H-M   'P 1'
#
loop_
_entity.id
_entity.type
_entity.pdbx_description
1 polymer ?
#
loop_
_entity_poly.entity_id
_entity_poly.type
_entity_poly.pdbx_seq_one_letter_code
_entity_poly.pdbx_strand_id
1 'polypeptide(L)'
;MSFVLDVSSALPLVFDDEVGPDTARIEQAFADGDVAYVPTLWRYEMANGLRQAERRGRIEPDDAVAMLDILVDLPIEEVDTSAASSLLDAARIHDITAYDAAYLLLAQRLALPLATRDKRLRAAAADGEVELF
;
A
#
# COMPACT_ATOMS: atom_id res chain seq x y z
N MET A 1 9.81 11.85 5.29
CA MET A 1 10.11 10.51 5.83
C MET A 1 9.54 9.44 4.91
N SER A 2 10.36 8.50 4.54
CA SER A 2 9.92 7.33 3.76
C SER A 2 8.88 6.52 4.55
N PHE A 3 8.11 5.69 3.87
CA PHE A 3 6.96 5.01 4.44
C PHE A 3 6.67 3.71 3.71
N VAL A 4 5.86 2.85 4.31
CA VAL A 4 5.29 1.66 3.66
C VAL A 4 3.94 2.03 3.08
N LEU A 5 3.68 1.64 1.83
CA LEU A 5 2.50 2.07 1.08
C LEU A 5 1.60 0.87 0.75
N ASP A 6 0.43 0.83 1.38
CA ASP A 6 -0.62 -0.12 1.05
C ASP A 6 -1.40 0.33 -0.19
N VAL A 7 -1.93 -0.61 -0.95
CA VAL A 7 -2.69 -0.34 -2.18
C VAL A 7 -3.88 0.58 -1.93
N SER A 8 -4.54 0.49 -0.78
CA SER A 8 -5.67 1.36 -0.44
C SER A 8 -5.31 2.84 -0.40
N SER A 9 -4.05 3.18 -0.08
CA SER A 9 -3.54 4.54 -0.12
C SER A 9 -2.81 4.88 -1.42
N ALA A 10 -2.45 3.88 -2.23
CA ALA A 10 -1.82 4.09 -3.53
C ALA A 10 -2.83 4.35 -4.65
N LEU A 11 -3.97 3.67 -4.67
CA LEU A 11 -5.01 3.85 -5.69
C LEU A 11 -5.50 5.30 -5.80
N PRO A 12 -5.68 6.05 -4.70
CA PRO A 12 -6.07 7.46 -4.80
C PRO A 12 -5.08 8.36 -5.56
N LEU A 13 -3.85 7.92 -5.74
CA LEU A 13 -2.86 8.65 -6.56
C LEU A 13 -3.25 8.66 -8.05
N VAL A 14 -4.06 7.73 -8.50
CA VAL A 14 -4.49 7.57 -9.89
C VAL A 14 -6.01 7.63 -10.07
N PHE A 15 -6.80 7.56 -8.99
CA PHE A 15 -8.25 7.74 -9.02
C PHE A 15 -8.62 9.08 -8.40
N ASP A 16 -8.95 10.07 -9.24
CA ASP A 16 -9.23 11.45 -8.81
C ASP A 16 -10.41 11.54 -7.83
N ASP A 17 -11.39 10.66 -7.94
CA ASP A 17 -12.56 10.61 -7.07
C ASP A 17 -12.27 9.99 -5.69
N GLU A 18 -11.07 9.47 -5.47
CA GLU A 18 -10.63 8.90 -4.20
C GLU A 18 -9.64 9.79 -3.43
N VAL A 19 -9.26 10.92 -3.99
CA VAL A 19 -8.29 11.84 -3.38
C VAL A 19 -8.75 12.32 -2.01
N GLY A 20 -7.82 12.33 -1.06
CA GLY A 20 -8.05 12.79 0.31
C GLY A 20 -6.80 13.47 0.90
N PRO A 21 -6.86 13.89 2.17
CA PRO A 21 -5.71 14.53 2.83
C PRO A 21 -4.45 13.65 2.90
N ASP A 22 -4.63 12.34 2.98
CA ASP A 22 -3.55 11.36 2.94
C ASP A 22 -2.90 11.31 1.57
N THR A 23 -3.66 11.45 0.48
CA THR A 23 -3.13 11.50 -0.89
C THR A 23 -2.15 12.67 -1.05
N ALA A 24 -2.56 13.86 -0.64
CA ALA A 24 -1.71 15.06 -0.71
C ALA A 24 -0.43 14.90 0.11
N ARG A 25 -0.51 14.24 1.26
CA ARG A 25 0.64 13.94 2.11
C ARG A 25 1.64 13.01 1.45
N ILE A 26 1.14 11.97 0.78
CA ILE A 26 1.96 11.02 0.02
C ILE A 26 2.64 11.73 -1.16
N GLU A 27 1.89 12.53 -1.92
CA GLU A 27 2.43 13.29 -3.04
C GLU A 27 3.52 14.26 -2.58
N GLN A 28 3.32 14.93 -1.44
CA GLN A 28 4.32 15.82 -0.88
C GLN A 28 5.58 15.06 -0.45
N ALA A 29 5.43 13.89 0.15
CA ALA A 29 6.58 13.06 0.54
C ALA A 29 7.42 12.68 -0.69
N PHE A 30 6.79 12.28 -1.78
CA PHE A 30 7.50 12.01 -3.04
C PHE A 30 8.20 13.26 -3.59
N ALA A 31 7.55 14.42 -3.54
CA ALA A 31 8.15 15.68 -3.96
C ALA A 31 9.37 16.06 -3.10
N ASP A 32 9.37 15.67 -1.84
CA ASP A 32 10.46 15.90 -0.89
C ASP A 32 11.61 14.87 -1.04
N GLY A 33 11.47 13.90 -1.94
CA GLY A 33 12.48 12.89 -2.22
C GLY A 33 12.35 11.61 -1.38
N ASP A 34 11.24 11.42 -0.68
CA ASP A 34 10.98 10.20 0.07
C ASP A 34 10.65 9.03 -0.86
N VAL A 35 10.84 7.83 -0.35
CA VAL A 35 10.58 6.56 -1.04
C VAL A 35 9.47 5.82 -0.32
N ALA A 36 8.55 5.24 -1.09
CA ALA A 36 7.57 4.29 -0.57
C ALA A 36 8.11 2.87 -0.73
N TYR A 37 8.03 2.08 0.35
CA TYR A 37 8.41 0.68 0.33
C TYR A 37 7.16 -0.19 0.32
N VAL A 38 7.17 -1.24 -0.50
CA VAL A 38 6.03 -2.14 -0.66
C VAL A 38 6.50 -3.60 -0.67
N PRO A 39 5.68 -4.54 -0.15
CA PRO A 39 5.95 -5.95 -0.32
C PRO A 39 5.71 -6.38 -1.76
N THR A 40 6.26 -7.52 -2.16
CA THR A 40 6.10 -8.07 -3.52
C THR A 40 4.63 -8.22 -3.92
N LEU A 41 3.75 -8.55 -2.98
CA LEU A 41 2.32 -8.70 -3.26
C LEU A 41 1.63 -7.42 -3.74
N TRP A 42 2.22 -6.25 -3.48
CA TRP A 42 1.66 -4.95 -3.86
C TRP A 42 1.36 -4.86 -5.36
N ARG A 43 2.27 -5.35 -6.21
CA ARG A 43 2.07 -5.32 -7.67
C ARG A 43 0.87 -6.16 -8.09
N TYR A 44 0.65 -7.30 -7.44
CA TYR A 44 -0.51 -8.16 -7.72
C TYR A 44 -1.81 -7.48 -7.27
N GLU A 45 -1.81 -6.91 -6.10
CA GLU A 45 -2.98 -6.19 -5.57
C GLU A 45 -3.30 -4.96 -6.41
N MET A 46 -2.29 -4.21 -6.83
CA MET A 46 -2.47 -3.03 -7.69
C MET A 46 -3.05 -3.42 -9.05
N ALA A 47 -2.46 -4.41 -9.72
CA ALA A 47 -2.98 -4.91 -10.98
C ALA A 47 -4.42 -5.43 -10.84
N ASN A 48 -4.72 -6.14 -9.76
CA ASN A 48 -6.06 -6.64 -9.48
C ASN A 48 -7.05 -5.51 -9.21
N GLY A 49 -6.65 -4.48 -8.49
CA GLY A 49 -7.48 -3.29 -8.24
C GLY A 49 -7.88 -2.58 -9.53
N LEU A 50 -6.93 -2.39 -10.44
CA LEU A 50 -7.20 -1.81 -11.76
C LEU A 50 -8.08 -2.73 -12.60
N ARG A 51 -7.83 -4.03 -12.60
CA ARG A 51 -8.65 -5.00 -13.33
C ARG A 51 -10.10 -5.03 -12.84
N GLN A 52 -10.31 -4.95 -11.53
CA GLN A 52 -11.65 -4.87 -10.96
C GLN A 52 -12.37 -3.59 -11.37
N ALA A 53 -11.66 -2.46 -11.41
CA ALA A 53 -12.22 -1.19 -11.88
C ALA A 53 -12.66 -1.28 -13.35
N GLU A 54 -11.89 -1.94 -14.21
CA GLU A 54 -12.28 -2.24 -15.59
C GLU A 54 -13.56 -3.09 -15.64
N ARG A 55 -13.60 -4.19 -14.87
CA ARG A 55 -14.73 -5.12 -14.85
C ARG A 55 -16.03 -4.46 -14.39
N ARG A 56 -15.93 -3.46 -13.50
CA ARG A 56 -17.08 -2.68 -13.02
C ARG A 56 -17.46 -1.55 -13.96
N GLY A 57 -16.75 -1.38 -15.08
CA GLY A 57 -17.00 -0.30 -16.02
C GLY A 57 -16.59 1.09 -15.51
N ARG A 58 -15.78 1.15 -14.46
CA ARG A 58 -15.33 2.40 -13.86
C ARG A 58 -14.23 3.08 -14.68
N ILE A 59 -13.40 2.29 -15.33
CA ILE A 59 -12.33 2.72 -16.24
C ILE A 59 -12.27 1.82 -17.47
N GLU A 60 -11.70 2.37 -18.55
CA GLU A 60 -11.40 1.60 -19.76
C GLU A 60 -10.01 0.95 -19.67
N PRO A 61 -9.72 -0.10 -20.47
CA PRO A 61 -8.40 -0.73 -20.47
C PRO A 61 -7.24 0.22 -20.70
N ASP A 62 -7.40 1.21 -21.59
CA ASP A 62 -6.35 2.21 -21.84
C ASP A 62 -6.11 3.11 -20.63
N ASP A 63 -7.15 3.41 -19.84
CA ASP A 63 -7.01 4.15 -18.59
C ASP A 63 -6.19 3.35 -17.58
N ALA A 64 -6.41 2.06 -17.46
CA ALA A 64 -5.66 1.20 -16.56
C ALA A 64 -4.17 1.19 -16.89
N VAL A 65 -3.82 1.12 -18.18
CA VAL A 65 -2.43 1.18 -18.64
C VAL A 65 -1.80 2.52 -18.29
N ALA A 66 -2.51 3.64 -18.54
CA ALA A 66 -2.03 4.97 -18.20
C ALA A 66 -1.82 5.16 -16.69
N MET A 67 -2.74 4.64 -15.87
CA MET A 67 -2.63 4.68 -14.41
C MET A 67 -1.42 3.87 -13.92
N LEU A 68 -1.20 2.70 -14.50
CA LEU A 68 -0.07 1.85 -14.15
C LEU A 68 1.26 2.52 -14.52
N ASP A 69 1.34 3.19 -15.66
CA ASP A 69 2.52 3.93 -16.07
C ASP A 69 2.86 5.07 -15.09
N ILE A 70 1.85 5.77 -14.58
CA ILE A 70 2.05 6.79 -13.53
C ILE A 70 2.64 6.16 -12.28
N LEU A 71 2.09 5.04 -11.81
CA LEU A 71 2.54 4.37 -10.59
C LEU A 71 3.97 3.83 -10.72
N VAL A 72 4.34 3.33 -11.88
CA VAL A 72 5.70 2.81 -12.16
C VAL A 72 6.75 3.90 -12.10
N ASP A 73 6.39 5.14 -12.43
CA ASP A 73 7.30 6.28 -12.42
C ASP A 73 7.49 6.90 -11.02
N LEU A 74 6.68 6.49 -10.03
CA LEU A 74 6.83 6.96 -8.66
C LEU A 74 8.00 6.26 -7.95
N PRO A 75 8.62 6.90 -6.95
CA PRO A 75 9.71 6.31 -6.18
C PRO A 75 9.18 5.23 -5.22
N ILE A 76 8.78 4.11 -5.77
CA ILE A 76 8.26 2.95 -5.05
C ILE A 76 9.24 1.79 -5.20
N GLU A 77 9.72 1.26 -4.07
CA GLU A 77 10.65 0.14 -4.04
C GLU A 77 10.00 -1.11 -3.45
N GLU A 78 10.12 -2.21 -4.17
CA GLU A 78 9.68 -3.53 -3.72
C GLU A 78 10.72 -4.16 -2.81
N VAL A 79 10.28 -4.70 -1.67
CA VAL A 79 11.12 -5.38 -0.70
C VAL A 79 10.57 -6.77 -0.45
N ASP A 80 11.47 -7.76 -0.40
CA ASP A 80 11.11 -9.13 -0.09
C ASP A 80 10.41 -9.23 1.27
N THR A 81 9.37 -10.03 1.30
CA THR A 81 8.54 -10.21 2.48
C THR A 81 9.15 -11.20 3.48
N SER A 82 8.51 -11.25 4.64
CA SER A 82 8.86 -12.16 5.73
C SER A 82 8.57 -13.63 5.37
N ALA A 83 9.16 -14.54 6.12
CA ALA A 83 8.86 -15.97 6.01
C ALA A 83 7.38 -16.26 6.25
N ALA A 84 6.85 -17.32 5.63
CA ALA A 84 5.45 -17.71 5.77
C ALA A 84 5.03 -17.92 7.23
N SER A 85 5.92 -18.46 8.06
CA SER A 85 5.66 -18.63 9.50
C SER A 85 5.44 -17.30 10.22
N SER A 86 6.25 -16.29 9.91
CA SER A 86 6.10 -14.94 10.48
C SER A 86 4.80 -14.27 10.04
N LEU A 87 4.42 -14.44 8.78
CA LEU A 87 3.15 -13.94 8.24
C LEU A 87 1.95 -14.59 8.96
N LEU A 88 2.00 -15.91 9.15
CA LEU A 88 0.94 -16.65 9.84
C LEU A 88 0.81 -16.20 11.30
N ASP A 89 1.92 -16.04 12.00
CA ASP A 89 1.92 -15.62 13.39
C ASP A 89 1.36 -14.19 13.55
N ALA A 90 1.82 -13.26 12.72
CA ALA A 90 1.31 -11.88 12.74
C ALA A 90 -0.19 -11.82 12.40
N ALA A 91 -0.63 -12.61 11.42
CA ALA A 91 -2.04 -12.69 11.05
C ALA A 91 -2.91 -13.17 12.23
N ARG A 92 -2.43 -14.14 13.00
CA ARG A 92 -3.12 -14.64 14.20
C ARG A 92 -3.13 -13.61 15.34
N ILE A 93 -1.98 -13.01 15.61
CA ILE A 93 -1.81 -12.05 16.72
C ILE A 93 -2.70 -10.83 16.52
N HIS A 94 -2.78 -10.31 15.31
CA HIS A 94 -3.49 -9.07 14.99
C HIS A 94 -4.87 -9.28 14.34
N ASP A 95 -5.29 -10.53 14.16
CA ASP A 95 -6.55 -10.89 13.49
C ASP A 95 -6.71 -10.20 12.13
N ILE A 96 -5.70 -10.34 11.29
CA ILE A 96 -5.64 -9.80 9.94
C ILE A 96 -5.29 -10.93 8.96
N THR A 97 -5.42 -10.63 7.66
CA THR A 97 -4.97 -11.56 6.62
C THR A 97 -3.44 -11.64 6.60
N ALA A 98 -2.89 -12.71 6.04
CA ALA A 98 -1.45 -12.81 5.79
C ALA A 98 -0.97 -11.72 4.81
N TYR A 99 -1.83 -11.28 3.91
CA TYR A 99 -1.54 -10.17 2.98
C TYR A 99 -1.34 -8.86 3.73
N ASP A 100 -2.25 -8.50 4.65
CA ASP A 100 -2.12 -7.33 5.51
C ASP A 100 -0.91 -7.46 6.46
N ALA A 101 -0.65 -8.67 6.95
CA ALA A 101 0.52 -8.95 7.77
C ALA A 101 1.84 -8.63 7.05
N ALA A 102 1.90 -8.82 5.72
CA ALA A 102 3.08 -8.48 4.94
C ALA A 102 3.43 -6.99 5.05
N TYR A 103 2.43 -6.11 5.00
CA TYR A 103 2.63 -4.67 5.17
C TYR A 103 3.05 -4.31 6.59
N LEU A 104 2.38 -4.88 7.58
CA LEU A 104 2.69 -4.64 8.99
C LEU A 104 4.13 -5.04 9.34
N LEU A 105 4.53 -6.24 8.94
CA LEU A 105 5.87 -6.76 9.19
C LEU A 105 6.94 -5.95 8.45
N LEU A 106 6.65 -5.50 7.23
CA LEU A 106 7.58 -4.65 6.49
C LEU A 106 7.78 -3.30 7.20
N ALA A 107 6.70 -2.68 7.66
CA ALA A 107 6.77 -1.43 8.41
C ALA A 107 7.54 -1.59 9.72
N GLN A 108 7.31 -2.66 10.46
CA GLN A 108 8.06 -2.98 11.69
C GLN A 108 9.54 -3.19 11.41
N ARG A 109 9.86 -3.99 10.39
CA ARG A 109 11.24 -4.32 10.02
C ARG A 109 12.04 -3.09 9.59
N LEU A 110 11.42 -2.18 8.83
CA LEU A 110 12.07 -0.97 8.35
C LEU A 110 11.98 0.19 9.35
N ALA A 111 11.20 0.03 10.42
CA ALA A 111 10.88 1.09 11.40
C ALA A 111 10.31 2.33 10.70
N LEU A 112 9.39 2.12 9.76
CA LEU A 112 8.75 3.17 8.99
C LEU A 112 7.24 3.23 9.27
N PRO A 113 6.62 4.40 9.11
CA PRO A 113 5.17 4.52 9.22
C PRO A 113 4.47 3.84 8.04
N LEU A 114 3.21 3.48 8.24
CA LEU A 114 2.38 2.78 7.27
C LEU A 114 1.26 3.68 6.75
N ALA A 115 1.21 3.85 5.44
CA ALA A 115 0.14 4.54 4.75
C ALA A 115 -0.91 3.53 4.28
N THR A 116 -2.06 3.52 4.93
CA THR A 116 -3.19 2.65 4.59
C THR A 116 -4.52 3.28 4.98
N ARG A 117 -5.55 3.02 4.18
CA ARG A 117 -6.95 3.36 4.49
C ARG A 117 -7.73 2.18 5.04
N ASP A 118 -7.15 0.99 5.00
CA ASP A 118 -7.79 -0.23 5.50
C ASP A 118 -7.92 -0.18 7.02
N LYS A 119 -9.16 -0.28 7.52
CA LYS A 119 -9.44 -0.14 8.96
C LYS A 119 -8.80 -1.23 9.81
N ARG A 120 -8.76 -2.46 9.33
CA ARG A 120 -8.16 -3.58 10.07
C ARG A 120 -6.65 -3.44 10.14
N LEU A 121 -6.04 -3.04 9.03
CA LEU A 121 -4.60 -2.82 8.98
C LEU A 121 -4.19 -1.60 9.83
N ARG A 122 -5.00 -0.55 9.84
CA ARG A 122 -4.79 0.61 10.74
C ARG A 122 -4.82 0.20 12.21
N ALA A 123 -5.80 -0.60 12.60
CA ALA A 123 -5.91 -1.12 13.97
C ALA A 123 -4.72 -2.04 14.33
N ALA A 124 -4.30 -2.90 13.42
CA ALA A 124 -3.14 -3.76 13.60
C ALA A 124 -1.84 -2.96 13.72
N ALA A 125 -1.70 -1.87 12.96
CA ALA A 125 -0.55 -0.97 13.07
C ALA A 125 -0.44 -0.36 14.46
N ALA A 126 -1.54 0.14 15.02
CA ALA A 126 -1.57 0.69 16.38
C ALA A 126 -1.19 -0.38 17.42
N ASP A 127 -1.74 -1.58 17.32
CA ASP A 127 -1.45 -2.70 18.21
C ASP A 127 0.00 -3.21 18.05
N GLY A 128 0.52 -3.17 16.84
CA GLY A 128 1.88 -3.58 16.49
C GLY A 128 2.94 -2.47 16.65
N GLU A 129 2.60 -1.35 17.27
CA GLU A 129 3.51 -0.22 17.51
C GLU A 129 4.08 0.38 16.21
N VAL A 130 3.30 0.36 15.15
CA VAL A 130 3.61 1.01 13.87
C VAL A 130 2.82 2.31 13.77
N GLU A 131 3.53 3.40 13.52
CA GLU A 131 2.88 4.69 13.30
C GLU A 131 2.16 4.71 11.95
N LEU A 132 1.05 5.44 11.89
CA LEU A 132 0.37 5.73 10.62
C LEU A 132 1.02 6.94 9.97
N PHE A 133 1.19 6.83 8.66
CA PHE A 133 1.73 7.92 7.83
C PHE A 133 0.74 9.06 7.67
#